data_9734438a064a3b2c92f942d6d974341a
#
_entry.id   9734438a064a3b2c92f942d6d974341a
#
_cell.length_a   1.000
_cell.length_b   1.000
_cell.length_c   1.000
_cell.angle_alpha   90.00
_cell.angle_beta   90.00
_cell.angle_gamma   90.00
#
_symmetry.space_group_name_H-M   'P 1'
#
loop_
_entity.id
_entity.type
_entity.pdbx_description
1 polymer ?
#
loop_
_entity_poly.entity_id
_entity_poly.type
_entity_poly.pdbx_seq_one_letter_code
_entity_poly.pdbx_strand_id
1 'polypeptide(L)'
;MPIRWHEEAPGELREAIRFTGEETGFAPRLIEKDYFCSVILEALAEADVPLIFKGGTCLAKVYSGFFRLSEDLDFSIPTAPDSTRRVRSRAVVPVKTIVDTLPNRIPGFELLVPLEGHNASTQYNATLGYRSLLVSRTETIQLEIGLREPILTPPERAQVHTVLRHWLQGDALLETFPARCLTYAEAMAEKLRAALSRKEVAIRDFFDIDHAVCVAGLDVAGAELVRLLRAKLAVPGTGAVNVSPERLDDLRQQVDAQLRPVLRPREFDLFDVDRAFGIVRGVAEGLGYPA
;
A
#
# COMPACT_ATOMS: atom_id res chain seq x y z
N MET A 1 8.75 8.69 23.04
CA MET A 1 8.93 7.56 22.11
C MET A 1 7.68 6.71 22.25
N PRO A 2 7.06 6.30 21.18
CA PRO A 2 5.95 5.38 21.24
C PRO A 2 6.41 4.05 21.86
N ILE A 3 5.52 3.43 22.64
CA ILE A 3 5.80 2.14 23.27
C ILE A 3 6.04 1.11 22.17
N ARG A 4 7.15 0.36 22.26
CA ARG A 4 7.46 -0.75 21.38
C ARG A 4 6.87 -2.04 21.97
N TRP A 5 5.58 -2.23 21.83
CA TRP A 5 4.82 -3.33 22.45
C TRP A 5 5.42 -4.71 22.21
N HIS A 6 6.02 -4.94 21.04
CA HIS A 6 6.64 -6.22 20.70
C HIS A 6 7.87 -6.55 21.58
N GLU A 7 8.47 -5.54 22.23
CA GLU A 7 9.63 -5.71 23.10
C GLU A 7 9.24 -5.52 24.57
N GLU A 8 8.51 -4.44 24.87
CA GLU A 8 8.22 -4.04 26.24
C GLU A 8 7.08 -4.86 26.85
N ALA A 9 6.08 -5.25 26.05
CA ALA A 9 4.89 -5.97 26.48
C ALA A 9 4.37 -6.98 25.43
N PRO A 10 5.18 -7.97 25.02
CA PRO A 10 4.80 -8.90 23.93
C PRO A 10 3.56 -9.75 24.26
N GLY A 11 3.29 -9.99 25.54
CA GLY A 11 2.07 -10.67 26.00
C GLY A 11 0.81 -9.84 25.76
N GLU A 12 0.86 -8.56 26.07
CA GLU A 12 -0.23 -7.62 25.88
C GLU A 12 -0.48 -7.37 24.38
N LEU A 13 0.59 -7.29 23.58
CA LEU A 13 0.45 -7.18 22.11
C LEU A 13 -0.27 -8.40 21.52
N ARG A 14 0.04 -9.63 22.00
CA ARG A 14 -0.70 -10.82 21.55
C ARG A 14 -2.19 -10.74 21.89
N GLU A 15 -2.51 -10.26 23.09
CA GLU A 15 -3.89 -10.08 23.53
C GLU A 15 -4.61 -9.02 22.68
N ALA A 16 -3.95 -7.90 22.38
CA ALA A 16 -4.48 -6.87 21.49
C ALA A 16 -4.72 -7.39 20.07
N ILE A 17 -3.82 -8.20 19.54
CA ILE A 17 -3.98 -8.83 18.21
C ILE A 17 -5.18 -9.78 18.21
N ARG A 18 -5.33 -10.64 19.25
CA ARG A 18 -6.46 -11.55 19.39
C ARG A 18 -7.77 -10.79 19.46
N PHE A 19 -7.86 -9.83 20.38
CA PHE A 19 -9.05 -8.99 20.57
C PHE A 19 -9.42 -8.26 19.28
N THR A 20 -8.46 -7.63 18.62
CA THR A 20 -8.70 -6.94 17.35
C THR A 20 -9.20 -7.90 16.25
N GLY A 21 -8.69 -9.13 16.23
CA GLY A 21 -9.16 -10.16 15.29
C GLY A 21 -10.62 -10.54 15.53
N GLU A 22 -11.02 -10.71 16.78
CA GLU A 22 -12.40 -11.01 17.18
C GLU A 22 -13.36 -9.85 16.85
N GLU A 23 -12.94 -8.61 17.13
CA GLU A 23 -13.77 -7.42 16.89
C GLU A 23 -13.88 -7.05 15.41
N THR A 24 -12.81 -7.22 14.65
CA THR A 24 -12.77 -6.76 13.26
C THR A 24 -13.02 -7.85 12.23
N GLY A 25 -12.77 -9.11 12.58
CA GLY A 25 -12.83 -10.24 11.65
C GLY A 25 -11.60 -10.41 10.75
N PHE A 26 -10.54 -9.61 10.95
CA PHE A 26 -9.28 -9.84 10.24
C PHE A 26 -8.47 -10.98 10.85
N ALA A 27 -7.74 -11.70 10.01
CA ALA A 27 -6.83 -12.74 10.46
C ALA A 27 -5.74 -12.17 11.39
N PRO A 28 -5.47 -12.78 12.57
CA PRO A 28 -4.49 -12.28 13.52
C PRO A 28 -3.10 -12.02 12.91
N ARG A 29 -2.64 -12.87 11.97
CA ARG A 29 -1.37 -12.70 11.27
C ARG A 29 -1.31 -11.37 10.49
N LEU A 30 -2.40 -10.96 9.85
CA LEU A 30 -2.45 -9.69 9.12
C LEU A 30 -2.44 -8.49 10.07
N ILE A 31 -3.10 -8.61 11.23
CA ILE A 31 -3.11 -7.57 12.26
C ILE A 31 -1.70 -7.40 12.86
N GLU A 32 -1.02 -8.51 13.14
CA GLU A 32 0.38 -8.48 13.57
C GLU A 32 1.27 -7.78 12.54
N LYS A 33 1.11 -8.13 11.26
CA LYS A 33 1.89 -7.53 10.18
C LYS A 33 1.58 -6.04 10.02
N ASP A 34 0.32 -5.63 10.15
CA ASP A 34 -0.09 -4.22 10.17
C ASP A 34 0.58 -3.43 11.30
N TYR A 35 0.70 -4.03 12.49
CA TYR A 35 1.43 -3.44 13.61
C TYR A 35 2.91 -3.20 13.24
N PHE A 36 3.60 -4.23 12.74
CA PHE A 36 5.02 -4.11 12.38
C PHE A 36 5.23 -3.15 11.20
N CYS A 37 4.31 -3.10 10.23
CA CYS A 37 4.29 -2.05 9.19
C CYS A 37 4.17 -0.65 9.80
N SER A 38 3.31 -0.45 10.81
CA SER A 38 3.17 0.84 11.50
C SER A 38 4.47 1.27 12.19
N VAL A 39 5.16 0.34 12.85
CA VAL A 39 6.44 0.61 13.55
C VAL A 39 7.54 1.05 12.58
N ILE A 40 7.65 0.37 11.42
CA ILE A 40 8.62 0.75 10.37
C ILE A 40 8.24 2.12 9.78
N LEU A 41 6.96 2.30 9.44
CA LEU A 41 6.45 3.52 8.80
C LEU A 41 6.67 4.75 9.68
N GLU A 42 6.43 4.64 11.00
CA GLU A 42 6.71 5.71 11.95
C GLU A 42 8.19 6.09 11.95
N ALA A 43 9.09 5.10 12.03
CA ALA A 43 10.53 5.35 12.01
C ALA A 43 11.01 5.99 10.70
N LEU A 44 10.37 5.67 9.56
CA LEU A 44 10.64 6.31 8.28
C LEU A 44 10.04 7.71 8.19
N ALA A 45 8.86 7.95 8.77
CA ALA A 45 8.19 9.24 8.80
C ALA A 45 8.91 10.28 9.68
N GLU A 46 9.56 9.82 10.76
CA GLU A 46 10.42 10.65 11.62
C GLU A 46 11.73 11.08 10.93
N ALA A 47 12.17 10.31 9.93
CA ALA A 47 13.39 10.62 9.21
C ALA A 47 13.15 11.77 8.21
N ASP A 48 14.09 12.71 8.15
CA ASP A 48 14.04 13.81 7.16
C ASP A 48 14.53 13.31 5.78
N VAL A 49 13.71 12.45 5.15
CA VAL A 49 13.98 11.86 3.83
C VAL A 49 12.81 12.11 2.90
N PRO A 50 13.06 12.22 1.57
CA PRO A 50 12.03 12.62 0.60
C PRO A 50 11.07 11.48 0.24
N LEU A 51 10.67 10.66 1.22
CA LEU A 51 9.71 9.59 1.01
C LEU A 51 8.28 10.10 1.00
N ILE A 52 7.49 9.61 0.04
CA ILE A 52 6.04 9.85 -0.06
C ILE A 52 5.37 8.49 0.02
N PHE A 53 4.62 8.27 1.08
CA PHE A 53 3.88 7.04 1.33
C PHE A 53 2.72 6.89 0.35
N LYS A 54 2.54 5.69 -0.20
CA LYS A 54 1.52 5.37 -1.20
C LYS A 54 1.07 3.91 -1.13
N GLY A 55 0.40 3.44 -2.18
CA GLY A 55 0.01 2.02 -2.30
C GLY A 55 -1.19 1.62 -1.46
N GLY A 56 -1.42 0.31 -1.39
CA GLY A 56 -2.57 -0.25 -0.68
C GLY A 56 -2.54 0.00 0.83
N THR A 57 -1.35 -0.03 1.44
CA THR A 57 -1.18 0.22 2.86
C THR A 57 -1.47 1.70 3.21
N CYS A 58 -1.08 2.64 2.34
CA CYS A 58 -1.43 4.04 2.50
C CYS A 58 -2.96 4.25 2.40
N LEU A 59 -3.62 3.66 1.40
CA LEU A 59 -5.07 3.73 1.27
C LEU A 59 -5.78 3.22 2.53
N ALA A 60 -5.36 2.07 3.07
CA ALA A 60 -5.96 1.48 4.25
C ALA A 60 -5.75 2.31 5.54
N LYS A 61 -4.49 2.75 5.78
CA LYS A 61 -4.09 3.41 7.03
C LYS A 61 -4.44 4.89 7.09
N VAL A 62 -4.61 5.55 5.95
CA VAL A 62 -4.78 7.01 5.88
C VAL A 62 -6.18 7.39 5.43
N TYR A 63 -6.72 6.74 4.39
CA TYR A 63 -7.91 7.26 3.69
C TYR A 63 -9.18 6.44 3.89
N SER A 64 -9.08 5.11 4.02
CA SER A 64 -10.25 4.24 3.84
C SER A 64 -10.60 3.37 5.04
N GLY A 65 -9.99 3.61 6.21
CA GLY A 65 -10.41 3.02 7.48
C GLY A 65 -10.34 1.49 7.54
N PHE A 66 -9.31 0.88 6.94
CA PHE A 66 -9.05 -0.56 7.00
C PHE A 66 -10.16 -1.42 6.38
N PHE A 67 -10.60 -1.08 5.19
CA PHE A 67 -11.51 -1.92 4.40
C PHE A 67 -10.88 -3.26 3.99
N ARG A 68 -9.55 -3.30 3.87
CA ARG A 68 -8.69 -4.49 3.80
C ARG A 68 -7.34 -4.20 4.45
N LEU A 69 -6.58 -5.25 4.74
CA LEU A 69 -5.19 -5.10 5.16
C LEU A 69 -4.24 -5.29 3.97
N SER A 70 -3.09 -4.64 4.05
CA SER A 70 -2.01 -4.72 3.08
C SER A 70 -0.71 -5.05 3.81
N GLU A 71 0.19 -5.75 3.13
CA GLU A 71 1.32 -6.40 3.77
C GLU A 71 2.66 -5.74 3.47
N ASP A 72 2.69 -4.77 2.55
CA ASP A 72 3.90 -4.14 2.04
C ASP A 72 3.87 -2.63 2.27
N LEU A 73 5.03 -2.00 2.27
CA LEU A 73 5.19 -0.55 2.40
C LEU A 73 5.71 0.03 1.09
N ASP A 74 4.86 0.80 0.42
CA ASP A 74 5.14 1.43 -0.87
C ASP A 74 5.43 2.92 -0.69
N PHE A 75 6.49 3.39 -1.32
CA PHE A 75 6.86 4.81 -1.34
C PHE A 75 7.22 5.29 -2.74
N SER A 76 7.20 6.59 -2.92
CA SER A 76 7.84 7.26 -4.05
C SER A 76 8.85 8.30 -3.56
N ILE A 77 9.91 8.49 -4.35
CA ILE A 77 10.79 9.66 -4.24
C ILE A 77 10.53 10.54 -5.46
N PRO A 78 10.16 11.82 -5.28
CA PRO A 78 9.92 12.73 -6.39
C PRO A 78 11.17 12.86 -7.27
N THR A 79 11.03 12.48 -8.53
CA THR A 79 12.06 12.64 -9.56
C THR A 79 11.41 13.06 -10.88
N ALA A 80 12.10 13.86 -11.67
CA ALA A 80 11.60 14.19 -13.00
C ALA A 80 11.56 12.92 -13.87
N PRO A 81 10.54 12.75 -14.75
CA PRO A 81 10.37 11.54 -15.56
C PRO A 81 11.57 11.22 -16.46
N ASP A 82 12.28 12.25 -16.92
CA ASP A 82 13.48 12.17 -17.77
C ASP A 82 14.80 12.06 -16.97
N SER A 83 14.72 11.92 -15.65
CA SER A 83 15.90 11.79 -14.79
C SER A 83 16.79 10.64 -15.23
N THR A 84 18.10 10.87 -15.25
CA THR A 84 19.08 9.82 -15.55
C THR A 84 19.18 8.81 -14.40
N ARG A 85 19.69 7.60 -14.69
CA ARG A 85 19.99 6.60 -13.66
C ARG A 85 20.83 7.17 -12.51
N ARG A 86 21.81 8.02 -12.83
CA ARG A 86 22.68 8.65 -11.83
C ARG A 86 21.91 9.57 -10.89
N VAL A 87 20.98 10.37 -11.39
CA VAL A 87 20.13 11.27 -10.59
C VAL A 87 19.25 10.43 -9.66
N ARG A 88 18.57 9.40 -10.18
CA ARG A 88 17.74 8.49 -9.38
C ARG A 88 18.54 7.78 -8.30
N SER A 89 19.69 7.21 -8.62
CA SER A 89 20.55 6.54 -7.63
C SER A 89 21.01 7.50 -6.52
N ARG A 90 21.32 8.76 -6.85
CA ARG A 90 21.70 9.77 -5.84
C ARG A 90 20.53 10.13 -4.93
N ALA A 91 19.31 10.25 -5.48
CA ALA A 91 18.11 10.60 -4.71
C ALA A 91 17.77 9.55 -3.62
N VAL A 92 18.13 8.29 -3.83
CA VAL A 92 17.87 7.19 -2.88
C VAL A 92 18.91 7.10 -1.76
N VAL A 93 20.10 7.69 -1.90
CA VAL A 93 21.18 7.53 -0.91
C VAL A 93 20.75 7.82 0.53
N PRO A 94 20.05 8.94 0.85
CA PRO A 94 19.60 9.20 2.22
C PRO A 94 18.66 8.11 2.74
N VAL A 95 17.77 7.59 1.88
CA VAL A 95 16.82 6.53 2.24
C VAL A 95 17.54 5.22 2.51
N LYS A 96 18.55 4.85 1.70
CA LYS A 96 19.39 3.67 1.96
C LYS A 96 20.00 3.74 3.35
N THR A 97 20.61 4.86 3.70
CA THR A 97 21.23 5.06 5.01
C THR A 97 20.23 4.84 6.14
N ILE A 98 19.00 5.34 6.01
CA ILE A 98 17.96 5.14 7.03
C ILE A 98 17.54 3.68 7.08
N VAL A 99 17.28 3.03 5.95
CA VAL A 99 16.87 1.61 5.88
C VAL A 99 17.95 0.70 6.48
N ASP A 100 19.22 0.95 6.18
CA ASP A 100 20.36 0.18 6.73
C ASP A 100 20.47 0.31 8.26
N THR A 101 19.98 1.42 8.83
CA THR A 101 20.02 1.66 10.29
C THR A 101 18.74 1.22 11.02
N LEU A 102 17.66 0.82 10.32
CA LEU A 102 16.40 0.41 10.95
C LEU A 102 16.57 -0.70 12.00
N PRO A 103 17.35 -1.78 11.77
CA PRO A 103 17.53 -2.82 12.78
C PRO A 103 18.18 -2.31 14.09
N ASN A 104 19.03 -1.27 14.01
CA ASN A 104 19.63 -0.65 15.18
C ASN A 104 18.68 0.32 15.90
N ARG A 105 17.70 0.86 15.19
CA ARG A 105 16.72 1.81 15.74
C ARG A 105 15.47 1.14 16.28
N ILE A 106 15.14 -0.02 15.72
CA ILE A 106 13.95 -0.79 16.07
C ILE A 106 14.43 -2.22 16.37
N PRO A 107 14.66 -2.56 17.64
CA PRO A 107 15.01 -3.90 18.02
C PRO A 107 13.96 -4.93 17.54
N GLY A 108 14.35 -6.18 17.36
CA GLY A 108 13.47 -7.23 16.85
C GLY A 108 13.31 -7.26 15.33
N PHE A 109 13.89 -6.29 14.61
CA PHE A 109 13.96 -6.31 13.14
C PHE A 109 15.33 -6.70 12.60
N GLU A 110 15.32 -7.32 11.44
CA GLU A 110 16.51 -7.70 10.65
C GLU A 110 16.38 -7.16 9.23
N LEU A 111 17.45 -6.65 8.65
CA LEU A 111 17.50 -6.30 7.24
C LEU A 111 17.95 -7.54 6.45
N LEU A 112 17.01 -8.31 5.93
CA LEU A 112 17.26 -9.56 5.21
C LEU A 112 17.78 -9.30 3.78
N VAL A 113 17.22 -8.31 3.11
CA VAL A 113 17.68 -7.84 1.80
C VAL A 113 17.84 -6.33 1.89
N PRO A 114 19.05 -5.78 1.69
CA PRO A 114 19.29 -4.34 1.70
C PRO A 114 18.57 -3.66 0.55
N LEU A 115 18.41 -2.33 0.63
CA LEU A 115 17.71 -1.56 -0.40
C LEU A 115 18.52 -1.56 -1.71
N GLU A 116 18.08 -2.36 -2.67
CA GLU A 116 18.73 -2.55 -3.97
C GLU A 116 17.90 -2.01 -5.12
N GLY A 117 18.62 -1.46 -6.13
CA GLY A 117 17.99 -0.82 -7.30
C GLY A 117 17.76 -1.78 -8.46
N HIS A 118 16.57 -1.71 -9.04
CA HIS A 118 16.14 -2.46 -10.22
C HIS A 118 15.73 -1.53 -11.36
N ASN A 119 15.56 -2.08 -12.56
CA ASN A 119 15.01 -1.38 -13.72
C ASN A 119 15.69 -0.02 -13.98
N ALA A 120 17.02 0.00 -14.12
CA ALA A 120 17.80 1.22 -14.29
C ALA A 120 17.58 2.26 -13.18
N SER A 121 17.43 1.80 -11.93
CA SER A 121 17.19 2.61 -10.73
C SER A 121 15.85 3.36 -10.73
N THR A 122 14.84 2.83 -11.42
CA THR A 122 13.45 3.35 -11.32
C THR A 122 12.67 2.73 -10.18
N GLN A 123 13.20 1.66 -9.58
CA GLN A 123 12.60 0.94 -8.45
C GLN A 123 13.70 0.46 -7.51
N TYR A 124 13.44 0.50 -6.22
CA TYR A 124 14.31 -0.04 -5.18
C TYR A 124 13.48 -0.86 -4.21
N ASN A 125 14.00 -2.04 -3.85
CA ASN A 125 13.33 -2.97 -2.95
C ASN A 125 14.23 -3.33 -1.79
N ALA A 126 13.67 -3.46 -0.59
CA ALA A 126 14.31 -4.05 0.57
C ALA A 126 13.37 -5.05 1.23
N THR A 127 13.91 -5.99 2.00
CA THR A 127 13.12 -6.93 2.80
C THR A 127 13.56 -6.82 4.25
N LEU A 128 12.64 -6.44 5.11
CA LEU A 128 12.80 -6.43 6.55
C LEU A 128 12.16 -7.69 7.15
N GLY A 129 12.88 -8.37 8.02
CA GLY A 129 12.38 -9.48 8.82
C GLY A 129 11.98 -9.02 10.21
N TYR A 130 10.94 -9.61 10.78
CA TYR A 130 10.58 -9.45 12.19
C TYR A 130 10.21 -10.81 12.79
N ARG A 131 10.49 -10.98 14.08
CA ARG A 131 10.12 -12.20 14.80
C ARG A 131 8.64 -12.16 15.13
N SER A 132 7.85 -13.05 14.52
CA SER A 132 6.42 -13.13 14.82
C SER A 132 6.19 -13.56 16.27
N LEU A 133 5.21 -12.94 16.91
CA LEU A 133 4.71 -13.31 18.23
C LEU A 133 3.68 -14.44 18.17
N LEU A 134 3.09 -14.67 16.99
CA LEU A 134 2.03 -15.68 16.79
C LEU A 134 2.59 -17.02 16.32
N VAL A 135 3.68 -16.98 15.56
CA VAL A 135 4.35 -18.17 15.02
C VAL A 135 5.85 -18.08 15.31
N SER A 136 6.49 -19.24 15.57
CA SER A 136 7.90 -19.28 15.96
C SER A 136 8.84 -19.17 14.74
N ARG A 137 8.61 -18.16 13.87
CA ARG A 137 9.45 -17.92 12.69
C ARG A 137 9.57 -16.42 12.40
N THR A 138 10.56 -16.08 11.57
CA THR A 138 10.68 -14.73 11.00
C THR A 138 9.64 -14.57 9.88
N GLU A 139 8.85 -13.52 9.97
CA GLU A 139 7.96 -13.01 8.93
C GLU A 139 8.61 -11.79 8.26
N THR A 140 8.15 -11.43 7.05
CA THR A 140 8.80 -10.39 6.26
C THR A 140 7.87 -9.27 5.86
N ILE A 141 8.42 -8.05 5.73
CA ILE A 141 7.75 -6.88 5.16
C ILE A 141 8.61 -6.40 3.99
N GLN A 142 7.97 -6.24 2.83
CA GLN A 142 8.61 -5.65 1.65
C GLN A 142 8.51 -4.13 1.73
N LEU A 143 9.63 -3.48 1.43
CA LEU A 143 9.71 -2.04 1.26
C LEU A 143 10.01 -1.76 -0.22
N GLU A 144 9.07 -1.10 -0.92
CA GLU A 144 9.25 -0.72 -2.31
C GLU A 144 9.31 0.80 -2.45
N ILE A 145 10.28 1.30 -3.23
CA ILE A 145 10.47 2.73 -3.50
C ILE A 145 10.50 2.95 -5.00
N GLY A 146 9.48 3.61 -5.53
CA GLY A 146 9.38 3.98 -6.94
C GLY A 146 9.96 5.37 -7.23
N LEU A 147 10.69 5.48 -8.36
CA LEU A 147 11.23 6.73 -8.87
C LEU A 147 10.85 6.97 -10.35
N ARG A 148 9.96 6.13 -10.90
CA ARG A 148 9.55 6.24 -12.30
C ARG A 148 8.43 7.23 -12.51
N GLU A 149 7.48 7.23 -11.59
CA GLU A 149 6.23 7.98 -11.74
C GLU A 149 6.35 9.36 -11.11
N PRO A 150 5.98 10.41 -11.85
CA PRO A 150 5.96 11.76 -11.29
C PRO A 150 4.88 11.87 -10.22
N ILE A 151 5.15 12.69 -9.21
CA ILE A 151 4.17 13.15 -8.25
C ILE A 151 3.46 14.35 -8.88
N LEU A 152 2.17 14.26 -9.10
CA LEU A 152 1.37 15.22 -9.87
C LEU A 152 0.67 16.26 -9.02
N THR A 153 0.46 15.92 -7.73
CA THR A 153 -0.16 16.80 -6.74
C THR A 153 0.80 17.02 -5.58
N PRO A 154 0.79 18.18 -4.92
CA PRO A 154 1.58 18.36 -3.70
C PRO A 154 1.26 17.28 -2.68
N PRO A 155 2.27 16.53 -2.19
CA PRO A 155 2.04 15.53 -1.14
C PRO A 155 1.48 16.18 0.12
N GLU A 156 0.55 15.51 0.78
CA GLU A 156 -0.04 15.99 2.01
C GLU A 156 0.57 15.31 3.25
N ARG A 157 0.50 15.98 4.40
CA ARG A 157 0.81 15.36 5.70
C ARG A 157 -0.51 14.85 6.28
N ALA A 158 -0.68 13.54 6.26
CA ALA A 158 -1.88 12.90 6.74
C ALA A 158 -1.58 12.00 7.95
N GLN A 159 -2.58 11.78 8.81
CA GLN A 159 -2.45 10.93 9.98
C GLN A 159 -2.50 9.46 9.57
N VAL A 160 -1.53 8.69 10.02
CA VAL A 160 -1.48 7.24 9.86
C VAL A 160 -2.15 6.60 11.06
N HIS A 161 -3.11 5.73 10.78
CA HIS A 161 -3.88 5.00 11.79
C HIS A 161 -3.41 3.55 11.90
N THR A 162 -3.78 2.88 13.00
CA THR A 162 -3.61 1.44 13.19
C THR A 162 -4.97 0.75 13.26
N VAL A 163 -5.02 -0.50 12.80
CA VAL A 163 -6.18 -1.37 13.03
C VAL A 163 -6.19 -1.94 14.45
N LEU A 164 -5.01 -2.00 15.07
CA LEU A 164 -4.80 -2.64 16.37
C LEU A 164 -5.52 -1.89 17.49
N ARG A 165 -6.29 -2.63 18.30
CA ARG A 165 -7.14 -2.10 19.38
C ARG A 165 -6.67 -2.56 20.74
N HIS A 166 -6.85 -1.68 21.73
CA HIS A 166 -6.60 -1.99 23.12
C HIS A 166 -7.73 -2.90 23.64
N TRP A 167 -7.38 -4.05 24.21
CA TRP A 167 -8.32 -5.12 24.59
C TRP A 167 -9.29 -4.75 25.74
N LEU A 168 -8.98 -3.73 26.56
CA LEU A 168 -9.85 -3.25 27.64
C LEU A 168 -10.71 -2.05 27.23
N GLN A 169 -10.17 -1.16 26.39
CA GLN A 169 -10.79 0.14 26.08
C GLN A 169 -11.45 0.14 24.70
N GLY A 170 -10.99 -0.76 23.78
CA GLY A 170 -11.52 -0.86 22.43
C GLY A 170 -11.05 0.25 21.47
N ASP A 171 -10.31 1.24 21.95
CA ASP A 171 -9.71 2.31 21.14
C ASP A 171 -8.41 1.85 20.45
N ALA A 172 -7.79 2.73 19.66
CA ALA A 172 -6.54 2.42 18.97
C ALA A 172 -5.40 2.20 19.97
N LEU A 173 -4.65 1.09 19.83
CA LEU A 173 -3.51 0.78 20.69
C LEU A 173 -2.30 1.68 20.42
N LEU A 174 -2.12 2.12 19.18
CA LEU A 174 -1.04 3.02 18.79
C LEU A 174 -1.58 4.43 18.58
N GLU A 175 -0.82 5.42 19.00
CA GLU A 175 -1.09 6.81 18.62
C GLU A 175 -0.94 7.00 17.12
N THR A 176 -1.72 7.92 16.55
CA THR A 176 -1.56 8.33 15.17
C THR A 176 -0.32 9.20 15.02
N PHE A 177 0.35 9.09 13.88
CA PHE A 177 1.51 9.93 13.55
C PHE A 177 1.38 10.46 12.11
N PRO A 178 1.95 11.65 11.84
CA PRO A 178 1.87 12.24 10.52
C PRO A 178 2.91 11.64 9.57
N ALA A 179 2.49 11.25 8.34
CA ALA A 179 3.38 10.89 7.25
C ALA A 179 3.11 11.75 6.01
N ARG A 180 4.12 11.88 5.14
CA ARG A 180 3.93 12.49 3.81
C ARG A 180 3.34 11.45 2.88
N CYS A 181 2.15 11.71 2.35
CA CYS A 181 1.38 10.77 1.54
C CYS A 181 1.05 11.35 0.17
N LEU A 182 0.84 10.49 -0.83
CA LEU A 182 0.10 10.88 -2.03
C LEU A 182 -1.31 11.32 -1.63
N THR A 183 -1.86 12.33 -2.32
CA THR A 183 -3.28 12.66 -2.15
C THR A 183 -4.17 11.47 -2.55
N TYR A 184 -5.36 11.38 -1.96
CA TYR A 184 -6.30 10.30 -2.28
C TYR A 184 -6.61 10.22 -3.78
N ALA A 185 -6.86 11.37 -4.44
CA ALA A 185 -7.14 11.42 -5.86
C ALA A 185 -5.97 10.87 -6.71
N GLU A 186 -4.73 11.22 -6.37
CA GLU A 186 -3.56 10.70 -7.09
C GLU A 186 -3.31 9.21 -6.80
N ALA A 187 -3.53 8.75 -5.56
CA ALA A 187 -3.44 7.34 -5.21
C ALA A 187 -4.48 6.50 -5.99
N MET A 188 -5.70 7.00 -6.15
CA MET A 188 -6.73 6.34 -6.95
C MET A 188 -6.42 6.39 -8.45
N ALA A 189 -5.81 7.46 -8.96
CA ALA A 189 -5.32 7.51 -10.33
C ALA A 189 -4.21 6.47 -10.59
N GLU A 190 -3.31 6.24 -9.63
CA GLU A 190 -2.31 5.15 -9.71
C GLU A 190 -2.97 3.76 -9.73
N LYS A 191 -4.02 3.54 -8.92
CA LYS A 191 -4.79 2.30 -8.91
C LYS A 191 -5.49 2.04 -10.24
N LEU A 192 -6.18 3.04 -10.78
CA LEU A 192 -6.84 2.97 -12.08
C LEU A 192 -5.81 2.72 -13.20
N ARG A 193 -4.68 3.44 -13.21
CA ARG A 193 -3.60 3.19 -14.16
C ARG A 193 -3.10 1.75 -14.06
N ALA A 194 -2.88 1.23 -12.85
CA ALA A 194 -2.42 -0.15 -12.65
C ALA A 194 -3.46 -1.17 -13.15
N ALA A 195 -4.75 -0.99 -12.81
CA ALA A 195 -5.83 -1.83 -13.30
C ALA A 195 -5.94 -1.84 -14.82
N LEU A 196 -5.72 -0.69 -15.47
CA LEU A 196 -5.83 -0.53 -16.93
C LEU A 196 -4.61 -1.04 -17.71
N SER A 197 -3.39 -0.89 -17.16
CA SER A 197 -2.16 -1.02 -17.98
C SER A 197 -1.08 -1.97 -17.43
N ARG A 198 -1.27 -2.57 -16.25
CA ARG A 198 -0.31 -3.54 -15.73
C ARG A 198 -0.33 -4.82 -16.58
N LYS A 199 0.86 -5.35 -16.93
CA LYS A 199 0.98 -6.57 -17.71
C LYS A 199 0.27 -7.75 -17.04
N GLU A 200 0.58 -7.98 -15.77
CA GLU A 200 -0.09 -8.98 -14.95
C GLU A 200 -1.14 -8.28 -14.10
N VAL A 201 -2.41 -8.66 -14.30
CA VAL A 201 -3.52 -8.08 -13.56
C VAL A 201 -3.43 -8.43 -12.07
N ALA A 202 -3.85 -7.51 -11.22
CA ALA A 202 -3.88 -7.73 -9.78
C ALA A 202 -5.29 -7.45 -9.24
N ILE A 203 -5.97 -8.47 -8.77
CA ILE A 203 -7.34 -8.38 -8.26
C ILE A 203 -7.51 -7.34 -7.15
N ARG A 204 -6.48 -7.12 -6.34
CA ARG A 204 -6.51 -6.11 -5.26
C ARG A 204 -6.70 -4.69 -5.79
N ASP A 205 -6.18 -4.36 -6.99
CA ASP A 205 -6.39 -3.04 -7.59
C ASP A 205 -7.86 -2.84 -7.98
N PHE A 206 -8.51 -3.88 -8.49
CA PHE A 206 -9.94 -3.86 -8.83
C PHE A 206 -10.82 -3.81 -7.58
N PHE A 207 -10.48 -4.54 -6.53
CA PHE A 207 -11.18 -4.46 -5.26
C PHE A 207 -11.09 -3.06 -4.64
N ASP A 208 -9.90 -2.44 -4.64
CA ASP A 208 -9.71 -1.08 -4.12
C ASP A 208 -10.57 -0.05 -4.88
N ILE A 209 -10.65 -0.20 -6.22
CA ILE A 209 -11.48 0.68 -7.08
C ILE A 209 -12.96 0.45 -6.82
N ASP A 210 -13.41 -0.80 -6.77
CA ASP A 210 -14.80 -1.15 -6.49
C ASP A 210 -15.26 -0.60 -5.14
N HIS A 211 -14.46 -0.79 -4.10
CA HIS A 211 -14.72 -0.22 -2.77
C HIS A 211 -14.76 1.31 -2.79
N ALA A 212 -13.82 1.95 -3.48
CA ALA A 212 -13.77 3.40 -3.57
C ALA A 212 -15.02 3.96 -4.26
N VAL A 213 -15.52 3.31 -5.30
CA VAL A 213 -16.74 3.75 -6.03
C VAL A 213 -18.00 3.42 -5.25
N CYS A 214 -18.16 2.15 -4.83
CA CYS A 214 -19.44 1.67 -4.28
C CYS A 214 -19.64 2.05 -2.81
N VAL A 215 -18.57 2.22 -2.04
CA VAL A 215 -18.64 2.48 -0.60
C VAL A 215 -18.21 3.92 -0.27
N ALA A 216 -17.09 4.39 -0.83
CA ALA A 216 -16.57 5.72 -0.54
C ALA A 216 -17.12 6.81 -1.50
N GLY A 217 -17.90 6.45 -2.52
CA GLY A 217 -18.54 7.41 -3.43
C GLY A 217 -17.58 8.11 -4.39
N LEU A 218 -16.46 7.46 -4.75
CA LEU A 218 -15.50 8.01 -5.70
C LEU A 218 -16.16 8.22 -7.07
N ASP A 219 -16.13 9.46 -7.55
CA ASP A 219 -16.52 9.78 -8.93
C ASP A 219 -15.35 9.53 -9.89
N VAL A 220 -15.39 8.38 -10.58
CA VAL A 220 -14.35 8.01 -11.56
C VAL A 220 -14.37 8.85 -12.83
N ALA A 221 -15.45 9.61 -13.08
CA ALA A 221 -15.56 10.55 -14.19
C ALA A 221 -15.16 11.98 -13.79
N GLY A 222 -14.86 12.22 -12.51
CA GLY A 222 -14.46 13.51 -11.99
C GLY A 222 -13.24 14.11 -12.71
N ALA A 223 -13.33 15.37 -13.11
CA ALA A 223 -12.34 16.02 -13.98
C ALA A 223 -10.90 15.94 -13.43
N GLU A 224 -10.73 16.06 -12.12
CA GLU A 224 -9.41 15.95 -11.49
C GLU A 224 -8.83 14.53 -11.62
N LEU A 225 -9.60 13.51 -11.28
CA LEU A 225 -9.17 12.12 -11.35
C LEU A 225 -8.83 11.72 -12.80
N VAL A 226 -9.67 12.11 -13.76
CA VAL A 226 -9.44 11.88 -15.20
C VAL A 226 -8.16 12.56 -15.67
N ARG A 227 -7.90 13.81 -15.24
CA ARG A 227 -6.65 14.53 -15.56
C ARG A 227 -5.43 13.81 -15.01
N LEU A 228 -5.48 13.40 -13.73
CA LEU A 228 -4.39 12.66 -13.08
C LEU A 228 -4.14 11.29 -13.76
N LEU A 229 -5.22 10.55 -14.04
CA LEU A 229 -5.13 9.26 -14.71
C LEU A 229 -4.50 9.36 -16.11
N ARG A 230 -4.92 10.35 -16.93
CA ARG A 230 -4.30 10.61 -18.24
C ARG A 230 -2.81 10.87 -18.12
N ALA A 231 -2.39 11.68 -17.15
CA ALA A 231 -0.98 11.97 -16.90
C ALA A 231 -0.20 10.72 -16.45
N LYS A 232 -0.79 9.87 -15.58
CA LYS A 232 -0.17 8.60 -15.16
C LYS A 232 -0.08 7.57 -16.30
N LEU A 233 -1.07 7.50 -17.18
CA LEU A 233 -1.04 6.64 -18.37
C LEU A 233 0.00 7.09 -19.40
N ALA A 234 0.30 8.38 -19.47
CA ALA A 234 1.30 8.94 -20.38
C ALA A 234 2.76 8.75 -19.90
N VAL A 235 3.00 8.21 -18.70
CA VAL A 235 4.35 7.97 -18.19
C VAL A 235 5.08 6.93 -19.06
N PRO A 236 6.30 7.22 -19.52
CA PRO A 236 7.07 6.29 -20.34
C PRO A 236 7.22 4.90 -19.70
N GLY A 237 7.00 3.86 -20.48
CA GLY A 237 7.03 2.47 -20.02
C GLY A 237 5.74 1.99 -19.33
N THR A 238 4.69 2.80 -19.34
CA THR A 238 3.34 2.32 -19.01
C THR A 238 2.85 1.40 -20.14
N GLY A 239 2.27 0.24 -19.78
CA GLY A 239 1.72 -0.69 -20.74
C GLY A 239 0.50 -0.13 -21.48
N ALA A 240 0.10 -0.78 -22.57
CA ALA A 240 -1.14 -0.47 -23.26
C ALA A 240 -2.34 -0.71 -22.33
N VAL A 241 -3.39 0.11 -22.48
CA VAL A 241 -4.68 -0.12 -21.82
C VAL A 241 -5.26 -1.43 -22.33
N ASN A 242 -5.65 -2.29 -21.40
CA ASN A 242 -6.22 -3.59 -21.68
C ASN A 242 -7.42 -3.85 -20.75
N VAL A 243 -8.59 -3.98 -21.36
CA VAL A 243 -9.86 -4.33 -20.72
C VAL A 243 -10.55 -5.50 -21.44
N SER A 244 -9.74 -6.42 -21.98
CA SER A 244 -10.23 -7.58 -22.72
C SER A 244 -10.91 -8.62 -21.83
N PRO A 245 -11.78 -9.49 -22.39
CA PRO A 245 -12.42 -10.59 -21.64
C PRO A 245 -11.44 -11.52 -20.94
N GLU A 246 -10.28 -11.81 -21.56
CA GLU A 246 -9.25 -12.67 -20.97
C GLU A 246 -8.73 -12.10 -19.65
N ARG A 247 -8.63 -10.76 -19.57
CA ARG A 247 -8.21 -10.08 -18.34
C ARG A 247 -9.23 -10.25 -17.21
N LEU A 248 -10.53 -10.29 -17.52
CA LEU A 248 -11.57 -10.61 -16.57
C LEU A 248 -11.46 -12.06 -16.07
N ASP A 249 -11.15 -13.01 -16.95
CA ASP A 249 -10.96 -14.41 -16.58
C ASP A 249 -9.74 -14.59 -15.67
N ASP A 250 -8.64 -13.88 -15.93
CA ASP A 250 -7.47 -13.84 -15.05
C ASP A 250 -7.82 -13.29 -13.65
N LEU A 251 -8.68 -12.27 -13.58
CA LEU A 251 -9.16 -11.71 -12.29
C LEU A 251 -9.99 -12.72 -11.51
N ARG A 252 -10.92 -13.43 -12.18
CA ARG A 252 -11.76 -14.43 -11.54
C ARG A 252 -10.94 -15.55 -10.89
N GLN A 253 -9.82 -15.95 -11.52
CA GLN A 253 -8.90 -16.96 -10.95
C GLN A 253 -8.17 -16.47 -9.69
N GLN A 254 -8.02 -15.15 -9.52
CA GLN A 254 -7.29 -14.57 -8.38
C GLN A 254 -8.17 -14.36 -7.13
N VAL A 255 -9.50 -14.35 -7.26
CA VAL A 255 -10.43 -13.95 -6.18
C VAL A 255 -10.18 -14.74 -4.90
N ASP A 256 -10.21 -16.07 -4.95
CA ASP A 256 -10.03 -16.88 -3.76
C ASP A 256 -8.57 -16.90 -3.26
N ALA A 257 -7.61 -16.98 -4.16
CA ALA A 257 -6.20 -17.16 -3.80
C ALA A 257 -5.53 -15.89 -3.29
N GLN A 258 -5.88 -14.73 -3.85
CA GLN A 258 -5.15 -13.49 -3.60
C GLN A 258 -5.98 -12.43 -2.86
N LEU A 259 -7.32 -12.47 -2.95
CA LEU A 259 -8.18 -11.48 -2.33
C LEU A 259 -8.76 -11.97 -1.00
N ARG A 260 -9.31 -13.19 -0.95
CA ARG A 260 -9.90 -13.77 0.27
C ARG A 260 -8.96 -13.70 1.50
N PRO A 261 -7.65 -13.99 1.41
CA PRO A 261 -6.76 -13.97 2.57
C PRO A 261 -6.56 -12.60 3.21
N VAL A 262 -6.85 -11.51 2.52
CA VAL A 262 -6.61 -10.12 2.97
C VAL A 262 -7.88 -9.35 3.31
N LEU A 263 -9.05 -9.97 3.11
CA LEU A 263 -10.37 -9.40 3.40
C LEU A 263 -11.00 -10.02 4.64
N ARG A 264 -11.95 -9.28 5.22
CA ARG A 264 -12.92 -9.85 6.15
C ARG A 264 -14.01 -10.56 5.34
N PRO A 265 -14.72 -11.54 5.93
CA PRO A 265 -15.81 -12.24 5.24
C PRO A 265 -16.84 -11.28 4.63
N ARG A 266 -17.24 -10.24 5.38
CA ARG A 266 -18.22 -9.25 4.92
C ARG A 266 -17.79 -8.53 3.62
N GLU A 267 -16.57 -8.05 3.55
CA GLU A 267 -16.07 -7.35 2.36
C GLU A 267 -15.89 -8.31 1.20
N PHE A 268 -15.51 -9.55 1.49
CA PHE A 268 -15.39 -10.58 0.47
C PHE A 268 -16.75 -10.94 -0.15
N ASP A 269 -17.79 -11.11 0.67
CA ASP A 269 -19.13 -11.45 0.22
C ASP A 269 -19.82 -10.30 -0.57
N LEU A 270 -19.42 -9.06 -0.34
CA LEU A 270 -19.92 -7.88 -1.05
C LEU A 270 -19.18 -7.60 -2.36
N PHE A 271 -18.01 -8.18 -2.57
CA PHE A 271 -17.21 -7.95 -3.75
C PHE A 271 -17.76 -8.70 -4.96
N ASP A 272 -17.88 -7.98 -6.07
CA ASP A 272 -18.29 -8.51 -7.36
C ASP A 272 -17.22 -8.17 -8.41
N VAL A 273 -16.54 -9.19 -8.90
CA VAL A 273 -15.43 -9.02 -9.86
C VAL A 273 -15.91 -8.50 -11.22
N ASP A 274 -17.10 -8.87 -11.64
CA ASP A 274 -17.70 -8.42 -12.92
C ASP A 274 -18.07 -6.94 -12.82
N ARG A 275 -18.63 -6.50 -11.69
CA ARG A 275 -18.89 -5.07 -11.42
C ARG A 275 -17.60 -4.28 -11.36
N ALA A 276 -16.59 -4.76 -10.61
CA ALA A 276 -15.30 -4.09 -10.49
C ALA A 276 -14.62 -3.92 -11.87
N PHE A 277 -14.64 -4.98 -12.68
CA PHE A 277 -14.15 -4.92 -14.05
C PHE A 277 -14.96 -3.96 -14.92
N GLY A 278 -16.29 -3.97 -14.80
CA GLY A 278 -17.18 -3.05 -15.49
C GLY A 278 -16.88 -1.58 -15.20
N ILE A 279 -16.57 -1.24 -13.95
CA ILE A 279 -16.13 0.11 -13.55
C ILE A 279 -14.85 0.50 -14.30
N VAL A 280 -13.82 -0.35 -14.26
CA VAL A 280 -12.53 -0.09 -14.92
C VAL A 280 -12.68 0.02 -16.44
N ARG A 281 -13.50 -0.84 -17.06
CA ARG A 281 -13.83 -0.76 -18.48
C ARG A 281 -14.54 0.54 -18.84
N GLY A 282 -15.53 0.96 -18.06
CA GLY A 282 -16.20 2.24 -18.27
C GLY A 282 -15.27 3.44 -18.19
N VAL A 283 -14.27 3.40 -17.31
CA VAL A 283 -13.20 4.41 -17.25
C VAL A 283 -12.37 4.39 -18.54
N ALA A 284 -11.98 3.22 -19.06
CA ALA A 284 -11.25 3.10 -20.32
C ALA A 284 -12.04 3.72 -21.50
N GLU A 285 -13.32 3.37 -21.62
CA GLU A 285 -14.23 3.91 -22.64
C GLU A 285 -14.35 5.45 -22.54
N GLY A 286 -14.52 5.97 -21.32
CA GLY A 286 -14.57 7.43 -21.05
C GLY A 286 -13.27 8.17 -21.37
N LEU A 287 -12.14 7.47 -21.41
CA LEU A 287 -10.85 7.98 -21.87
C LEU A 287 -10.64 7.89 -23.39
N GLY A 288 -11.52 7.18 -24.09
CA GLY A 288 -11.47 6.96 -25.53
C GLY A 288 -10.73 5.68 -25.96
N TYR A 289 -10.49 4.76 -25.05
CA TYR A 289 -9.95 3.44 -25.39
C TYR A 289 -11.11 2.49 -25.75
N PRO A 290 -10.97 1.67 -26.81
CA PRO A 290 -12.00 0.69 -27.17
C PRO A 290 -12.07 -0.41 -26.08
N ALA A 291 -13.30 -0.90 -25.82
CA ALA A 291 -13.57 -2.04 -24.96
C ALA A 291 -13.19 -3.36 -25.63
#